data_7d2e924b59bb04affec0fcc40b197ea7
#
_entry.id   7d2e924b59bb04affec0fcc40b197ea7
#
_cell.length_a   1.000
_cell.length_b   1.000
_cell.length_c   1.000
_cell.angle_alpha   90.00
_cell.angle_beta   90.00
_cell.angle_gamma   90.00
#
_symmetry.space_group_name_H-M   'P 1'
#
loop_
_entity.id
_entity.type
_entity.pdbx_description
1 polymer ?
#
loop_
_entity_poly.entity_id
_entity_poly.type
_entity_poly.pdbx_seq_one_letter_code
_entity_poly.pdbx_strand_id
1 'polypeptide(L)'
;MRRNLSVLSTIGLTICINASANAACINLKQTDTLSFEGTLNYRIFPGPPNYEDVRKGDTPEPTYILKLDDAICATGDEFVDQNVKFDSIQIFPESGKAAQALWRDLRGFIGQRIVVAGTGAFGRHTGHHHAALMLPIASVSAAFDPTKSHGTSMTTVQGFYLALSAGNGEEAVKFVVPEKRTSGPLSAIAIRNFYSNLVEPLTLIDVAPTRSDEYRVRYTYVAPSRGRCDGEALVRTTKVNGLNLIDSIKAISGC
;
A
#
# COMPACT_ATOMS: atom_id res chain seq x y z
N MET A 1 2.62 -74.76 -31.40
CA MET A 1 1.88 -73.56 -31.80
C MET A 1 1.95 -72.53 -30.65
N ARG A 2 2.82 -71.53 -30.75
CA ARG A 2 2.92 -70.40 -29.74
C ARG A 2 2.41 -69.13 -30.40
N ARG A 3 1.35 -68.56 -29.90
CA ARG A 3 0.79 -67.30 -30.34
C ARG A 3 1.47 -66.17 -29.53
N ASN A 4 2.20 -65.32 -30.23
CA ASN A 4 2.71 -64.02 -29.66
C ASN A 4 1.59 -62.98 -29.71
N LEU A 5 1.23 -62.42 -28.56
CA LEU A 5 0.37 -61.25 -28.47
C LEU A 5 1.29 -60.02 -28.36
N SER A 6 1.25 -59.17 -29.39
CA SER A 6 1.87 -57.84 -29.35
C SER A 6 0.92 -56.86 -28.71
N VAL A 7 1.36 -56.24 -27.60
CA VAL A 7 0.66 -55.13 -26.93
C VAL A 7 1.15 -53.84 -27.56
N LEU A 8 0.29 -53.15 -28.30
CA LEU A 8 0.52 -51.77 -28.74
C LEU A 8 0.22 -50.82 -27.57
N SER A 9 1.27 -50.13 -27.07
CA SER A 9 1.16 -49.09 -26.07
C SER A 9 0.92 -47.76 -26.79
N THR A 10 -0.28 -47.20 -26.71
CA THR A 10 -0.61 -45.86 -27.21
C THR A 10 -0.21 -44.83 -26.17
N ILE A 11 0.85 -44.09 -26.46
CA ILE A 11 1.26 -42.92 -25.65
C ILE A 11 0.32 -41.77 -26.01
N GLY A 12 -0.61 -41.46 -25.10
CA GLY A 12 -1.47 -40.30 -25.19
C GLY A 12 -0.69 -39.01 -24.86
N LEU A 13 -0.45 -38.17 -25.86
CA LEU A 13 0.13 -36.85 -25.72
C LEU A 13 -0.95 -35.91 -25.16
N THR A 14 -0.92 -35.63 -23.84
CA THR A 14 -1.81 -34.64 -23.21
C THR A 14 -1.28 -33.26 -23.53
N ILE A 15 -1.90 -32.55 -24.46
CA ILE A 15 -1.65 -31.15 -24.76
C ILE A 15 -2.33 -30.31 -23.65
N CYS A 16 -1.57 -29.80 -22.69
CA CYS A 16 -2.06 -28.79 -21.77
C CYS A 16 -2.22 -27.46 -22.53
N ILE A 17 -3.43 -27.14 -22.94
CA ILE A 17 -3.78 -25.81 -23.47
C ILE A 17 -3.83 -24.88 -22.26
N ASN A 18 -2.77 -24.07 -22.07
CA ASN A 18 -2.82 -22.93 -21.16
C ASN A 18 -3.76 -21.89 -21.77
N ALA A 19 -5.02 -21.93 -21.42
CA ALA A 19 -5.95 -20.85 -21.69
C ALA A 19 -5.54 -19.66 -20.82
N SER A 20 -4.83 -18.69 -21.39
CA SER A 20 -4.68 -17.37 -20.81
C SER A 20 -6.08 -16.78 -20.70
N ALA A 21 -6.64 -16.73 -19.50
CA ALA A 21 -7.87 -16.02 -19.23
C ALA A 21 -7.59 -14.53 -19.49
N ASN A 22 -7.99 -14.04 -20.66
CA ASN A 22 -8.10 -12.60 -20.87
C ASN A 22 -9.19 -12.10 -19.92
N ALA A 23 -8.79 -11.52 -18.81
CA ALA A 23 -9.73 -10.86 -17.91
C ALA A 23 -10.50 -9.82 -18.73
N ALA A 24 -11.84 -9.93 -18.73
CA ALA A 24 -12.69 -8.95 -19.40
C ALA A 24 -12.47 -7.57 -18.77
N CYS A 25 -12.49 -6.51 -19.60
CA CYS A 25 -12.42 -5.14 -19.09
C CYS A 25 -13.60 -4.85 -18.18
N ILE A 26 -13.38 -4.03 -17.15
CA ILE A 26 -14.42 -3.58 -16.22
C ILE A 26 -15.34 -2.61 -16.97
N ASN A 27 -16.65 -2.84 -16.89
CA ASN A 27 -17.65 -1.96 -17.49
C ASN A 27 -18.08 -0.87 -16.50
N LEU A 28 -17.67 0.37 -16.71
CA LEU A 28 -17.95 1.51 -15.83
C LEU A 28 -19.39 2.03 -15.91
N LYS A 29 -20.18 1.59 -16.90
CA LYS A 29 -21.62 1.92 -16.97
C LYS A 29 -22.47 1.11 -15.99
N GLN A 30 -21.92 0.06 -15.43
CA GLN A 30 -22.61 -0.72 -14.42
C GLN A 30 -22.67 0.10 -13.12
N THR A 31 -23.86 0.10 -12.50
CA THR A 31 -24.10 0.78 -11.21
C THR A 31 -23.67 -0.07 -10.02
N ASP A 32 -23.11 -1.24 -10.27
CA ASP A 32 -22.67 -2.16 -9.24
C ASP A 32 -21.47 -1.61 -8.48
N THR A 33 -21.37 -2.01 -7.22
CA THR A 33 -20.19 -1.69 -6.41
C THR A 33 -18.96 -2.38 -6.99
N LEU A 34 -17.97 -1.59 -7.37
CA LEU A 34 -16.66 -2.08 -7.76
C LEU A 34 -15.80 -2.29 -6.52
N SER A 35 -15.04 -3.38 -6.51
CA SER A 35 -14.09 -3.69 -5.45
C SER A 35 -12.72 -3.95 -6.04
N PHE A 36 -11.70 -3.32 -5.45
CA PHE A 36 -10.30 -3.48 -5.88
C PHE A 36 -9.42 -3.78 -4.70
N GLU A 37 -8.44 -4.65 -4.92
CA GLU A 37 -7.37 -4.94 -3.96
C GLU A 37 -6.03 -4.48 -4.51
N GLY A 38 -5.18 -3.91 -3.64
CA GLY A 38 -3.87 -3.43 -4.03
C GLY A 38 -3.12 -2.78 -2.87
N THR A 39 -1.96 -2.21 -3.16
CA THR A 39 -1.15 -1.47 -2.19
C THR A 39 -1.50 0.01 -2.23
N LEU A 40 -1.85 0.59 -1.08
CA LEU A 40 -2.17 2.01 -0.96
C LEU A 40 -0.90 2.84 -0.93
N ASN A 41 -0.79 3.78 -1.87
CA ASN A 41 0.26 4.79 -1.92
C ASN A 41 -0.32 6.18 -1.68
N TYR A 42 0.46 7.02 -0.99
CA TYR A 42 0.19 8.44 -0.87
C TYR A 42 1.23 9.21 -1.65
N ARG A 43 0.80 10.09 -2.55
CA ARG A 43 1.68 10.89 -3.38
C ARG A 43 1.21 12.33 -3.41
N ILE A 44 2.16 13.26 -3.57
CA ILE A 44 1.86 14.67 -3.84
C ILE A 44 2.17 14.92 -5.31
N PHE A 45 1.17 15.34 -6.04
CA PHE A 45 1.28 15.73 -7.43
C PHE A 45 1.29 17.26 -7.53
N PRO A 46 1.91 17.83 -8.57
CA PRO A 46 1.78 19.25 -8.86
C PRO A 46 0.36 19.53 -9.40
N GLY A 47 -0.31 20.51 -8.83
CA GLY A 47 -1.59 21.04 -9.26
C GLY A 47 -1.46 22.34 -10.05
N PRO A 48 -2.49 23.22 -10.05
CA PRO A 48 -2.42 24.48 -10.73
C PRO A 48 -1.31 25.39 -10.17
N PRO A 49 -0.78 26.33 -10.95
CA PRO A 49 -1.28 26.71 -12.28
C PRO A 49 -0.73 25.87 -13.42
N ASN A 50 0.44 25.21 -13.29
CA ASN A 50 1.11 24.60 -14.44
C ASN A 50 1.05 23.07 -14.46
N TYR A 51 0.80 22.43 -13.30
CA TYR A 51 0.81 20.96 -13.13
C TYR A 51 2.15 20.29 -13.46
N GLU A 52 3.27 20.97 -13.18
CA GLU A 52 4.62 20.53 -13.55
C GLU A 52 5.49 20.20 -12.33
N ASP A 53 5.64 21.14 -11.39
CA ASP A 53 6.55 20.98 -10.25
C ASP A 53 6.13 21.87 -9.07
N VAL A 54 5.81 21.23 -7.94
CA VAL A 54 5.49 21.94 -6.68
C VAL A 54 6.61 22.89 -6.24
N ARG A 55 7.89 22.53 -6.50
CA ARG A 55 9.03 23.38 -6.16
C ARG A 55 9.13 24.64 -7.00
N LYS A 56 8.42 24.69 -8.15
CA LYS A 56 8.35 25.84 -9.04
C LYS A 56 7.10 26.70 -8.80
N GLY A 57 6.33 26.42 -7.76
CA GLY A 57 5.18 27.21 -7.36
C GLY A 57 3.81 26.61 -7.67
N ASP A 58 3.76 25.40 -8.20
CA ASP A 58 2.50 24.69 -8.36
C ASP A 58 1.93 24.25 -7.01
N THR A 59 0.62 24.28 -6.88
CA THR A 59 -0.07 23.87 -5.66
C THR A 59 0.12 22.36 -5.42
N PRO A 60 0.55 21.91 -4.22
CA PRO A 60 0.64 20.48 -3.95
C PRO A 60 -0.75 19.84 -3.87
N GLU A 61 -0.94 18.73 -4.58
CA GLU A 61 -2.16 17.92 -4.56
C GLU A 61 -1.89 16.55 -3.95
N PRO A 62 -2.16 16.38 -2.65
CA PRO A 62 -2.02 15.11 -1.96
C PRO A 62 -3.10 14.13 -2.45
N THR A 63 -2.66 12.96 -2.91
CA THR A 63 -3.50 12.00 -3.60
C THR A 63 -3.24 10.58 -3.13
N TYR A 64 -4.30 9.80 -2.94
CA TYR A 64 -4.22 8.36 -2.65
C TYR A 64 -4.31 7.57 -3.95
N ILE A 65 -3.31 6.76 -4.22
CA ILE A 65 -3.21 5.86 -5.38
C ILE A 65 -3.21 4.42 -4.90
N LEU A 66 -4.19 3.64 -5.32
CA LEU A 66 -4.20 2.20 -5.16
C LEU A 66 -3.42 1.57 -6.32
N LYS A 67 -2.30 0.93 -6.02
CA LYS A 67 -1.50 0.17 -6.98
C LYS A 67 -1.98 -1.26 -6.98
N LEU A 68 -2.54 -1.71 -8.09
CA LEU A 68 -2.99 -3.09 -8.31
C LEU A 68 -1.80 -4.01 -8.58
N ASP A 69 -1.94 -5.31 -8.32
CA ASP A 69 -0.93 -6.31 -8.65
C ASP A 69 -0.90 -6.59 -10.16
N ASP A 70 -2.07 -6.69 -10.76
CA ASP A 70 -2.24 -6.94 -12.20
C ASP A 70 -2.87 -5.71 -12.88
N ALA A 71 -2.41 -5.44 -14.10
CA ALA A 71 -2.99 -4.39 -14.91
C ALA A 71 -4.37 -4.81 -15.44
N ILE A 72 -5.34 -3.93 -15.28
CA ILE A 72 -6.73 -4.09 -15.74
C ILE A 72 -7.02 -3.15 -16.89
N CYS A 73 -8.14 -3.35 -17.58
CA CYS A 73 -8.73 -2.42 -18.54
C CYS A 73 -10.16 -2.06 -18.13
N ALA A 74 -10.66 -0.94 -18.61
CA ALA A 74 -12.05 -0.51 -18.38
C ALA A 74 -12.72 -0.09 -19.69
N THR A 75 -14.05 -0.12 -19.70
CA THR A 75 -14.91 0.30 -20.84
C THR A 75 -16.09 1.08 -20.32
N GLY A 76 -16.82 1.73 -21.22
CA GLY A 76 -18.08 2.35 -20.85
C GLY A 76 -17.99 3.82 -20.41
N ASP A 77 -16.79 4.40 -20.40
CA ASP A 77 -16.53 5.82 -20.17
C ASP A 77 -15.70 6.37 -21.34
N GLU A 78 -16.04 7.56 -21.83
CA GLU A 78 -15.37 8.18 -22.99
C GLU A 78 -13.92 8.60 -22.72
N PHE A 79 -13.55 8.76 -21.46
CA PHE A 79 -12.20 9.13 -21.03
C PHE A 79 -11.30 7.93 -20.71
N VAL A 80 -11.77 6.71 -21.00
CA VAL A 80 -10.99 5.47 -20.81
C VAL A 80 -10.75 4.80 -22.15
N ASP A 81 -9.47 4.63 -22.51
CA ASP A 81 -9.11 3.80 -23.66
C ASP A 81 -9.17 2.31 -23.27
N GLN A 82 -10.13 1.60 -23.82
CA GLN A 82 -10.34 0.18 -23.55
C GLN A 82 -9.18 -0.74 -24.00
N ASN A 83 -8.30 -0.24 -24.87
CA ASN A 83 -7.13 -0.98 -25.37
C ASN A 83 -5.90 -0.76 -24.46
N VAL A 84 -5.97 0.18 -23.53
CA VAL A 84 -4.88 0.49 -22.60
C VAL A 84 -5.15 -0.15 -21.25
N LYS A 85 -4.20 -0.96 -20.79
CA LYS A 85 -4.21 -1.51 -19.42
C LYS A 85 -3.53 -0.55 -18.46
N PHE A 86 -4.06 -0.44 -17.25
CA PHE A 86 -3.53 0.35 -16.17
C PHE A 86 -3.54 -0.46 -14.85
N ASP A 87 -2.65 -0.12 -13.95
CA ASP A 87 -2.47 -0.80 -12.65
C ASP A 87 -2.56 0.16 -11.47
N SER A 88 -3.05 1.37 -11.71
CA SER A 88 -3.14 2.41 -10.70
C SER A 88 -4.51 3.08 -10.77
N ILE A 89 -5.16 3.19 -9.61
CA ILE A 89 -6.47 3.82 -9.43
C ILE A 89 -6.31 4.96 -8.42
N GLN A 90 -6.79 6.15 -8.77
CA GLN A 90 -6.92 7.23 -7.79
C GLN A 90 -8.19 7.01 -6.98
N ILE A 91 -8.06 6.94 -5.67
CA ILE A 91 -9.19 6.72 -4.76
C ILE A 91 -9.39 7.94 -3.86
N PHE A 92 -10.63 8.21 -3.54
CA PHE A 92 -11.02 9.27 -2.62
C PHE A 92 -12.40 8.95 -2.02
N PRO A 93 -12.65 9.32 -0.75
CA PRO A 93 -13.95 9.11 -0.13
C PRO A 93 -15.08 9.82 -0.88
N GLU A 94 -16.22 9.16 -1.02
CA GLU A 94 -17.45 9.81 -1.44
C GLU A 94 -17.80 10.98 -0.51
N SER A 95 -18.39 12.03 -1.06
CA SER A 95 -18.84 13.18 -0.28
C SER A 95 -19.93 12.76 0.73
N GLY A 96 -19.83 13.25 1.97
CA GLY A 96 -20.83 12.97 2.98
C GLY A 96 -20.26 12.82 4.39
N LYS A 97 -21.13 12.44 5.34
CA LYS A 97 -20.76 12.35 6.76
C LYS A 97 -19.66 11.31 7.05
N ALA A 98 -19.58 10.26 6.25
CA ALA A 98 -18.56 9.21 6.38
C ALA A 98 -17.19 9.60 5.82
N ALA A 99 -17.10 10.63 4.98
CA ALA A 99 -15.87 11.02 4.28
C ALA A 99 -14.69 11.28 5.23
N GLN A 100 -14.92 12.00 6.33
CA GLN A 100 -13.86 12.31 7.29
C GLN A 100 -13.28 11.05 7.98
N ALA A 101 -14.14 10.07 8.27
CA ALA A 101 -13.68 8.79 8.80
C ALA A 101 -12.85 8.04 7.77
N LEU A 102 -13.32 7.95 6.53
CA LEU A 102 -12.60 7.29 5.45
C LEU A 102 -11.24 7.95 5.12
N TRP A 103 -11.14 9.29 5.16
CA TRP A 103 -9.86 9.99 5.02
C TRP A 103 -8.86 9.59 6.10
N ARG A 104 -9.32 9.47 7.35
CA ARG A 104 -8.50 9.03 8.48
C ARG A 104 -8.06 7.58 8.31
N ASP A 105 -9.00 6.70 7.89
CA ASP A 105 -8.74 5.28 7.69
C ASP A 105 -7.74 5.06 6.54
N LEU A 106 -7.88 5.78 5.40
CA LEU A 106 -6.92 5.76 4.30
C LEU A 106 -5.52 6.14 4.76
N ARG A 107 -5.40 7.18 5.60
CA ARG A 107 -4.10 7.56 6.18
C ARG A 107 -3.50 6.42 7.01
N GLY A 108 -4.34 5.68 7.72
CA GLY A 108 -3.96 4.51 8.51
C GLY A 108 -3.46 3.32 7.68
N PHE A 109 -3.78 3.29 6.40
CA PHE A 109 -3.45 2.19 5.50
C PHE A 109 -2.33 2.49 4.50
N ILE A 110 -1.69 3.65 4.55
CA ILE A 110 -0.60 4.00 3.62
C ILE A 110 0.49 2.91 3.65
N GLY A 111 0.87 2.42 2.47
CA GLY A 111 1.86 1.37 2.28
C GLY A 111 1.35 -0.04 2.55
N GLN A 112 0.11 -0.20 2.98
CA GLN A 112 -0.49 -1.50 3.25
C GLN A 112 -1.29 -2.01 2.05
N ARG A 113 -1.51 -3.31 2.03
CA ARG A 113 -2.43 -3.98 1.14
C ARG A 113 -3.85 -3.81 1.65
N ILE A 114 -4.73 -3.24 0.83
CA ILE A 114 -6.11 -2.92 1.20
C ILE A 114 -7.09 -3.42 0.16
N VAL A 115 -8.33 -3.59 0.58
CA VAL A 115 -9.50 -3.69 -0.28
C VAL A 115 -10.30 -2.41 -0.15
N VAL A 116 -10.64 -1.81 -1.27
CA VAL A 116 -11.54 -0.67 -1.36
C VAL A 116 -12.79 -1.05 -2.13
N ALA A 117 -13.93 -0.47 -1.77
CA ALA A 117 -15.15 -0.63 -2.53
C ALA A 117 -15.87 0.71 -2.69
N GLY A 118 -16.44 0.92 -3.88
CA GLY A 118 -17.15 2.15 -4.22
C GLY A 118 -17.95 2.02 -5.50
N THR A 119 -18.64 3.07 -5.88
CA THR A 119 -19.48 3.16 -7.08
C THR A 119 -19.10 4.38 -7.91
N GLY A 120 -19.58 4.46 -9.14
CA GLY A 120 -19.40 5.65 -9.97
C GLY A 120 -17.94 5.90 -10.37
N ALA A 121 -17.17 4.84 -10.63
CA ALA A 121 -15.83 4.99 -11.18
C ALA A 121 -15.87 5.63 -12.58
N PHE A 122 -14.87 6.46 -12.88
CA PHE A 122 -14.79 7.21 -14.14
C PHE A 122 -13.34 7.41 -14.60
N GLY A 123 -13.16 7.75 -15.85
CA GLY A 123 -11.86 7.97 -16.47
C GLY A 123 -11.23 9.32 -16.14
N ARG A 124 -9.95 9.45 -16.43
CA ARG A 124 -9.18 10.69 -16.26
C ARG A 124 -9.61 11.77 -17.26
N HIS A 125 -10.18 12.89 -16.78
CA HIS A 125 -10.64 13.98 -17.64
C HIS A 125 -10.26 15.39 -17.15
N THR A 126 -9.48 15.52 -16.07
CA THR A 126 -8.97 16.82 -15.59
C THR A 126 -7.51 16.72 -15.16
N GLY A 127 -6.85 17.87 -14.94
CA GLY A 127 -5.49 17.94 -14.40
C GLY A 127 -5.35 17.39 -12.98
N HIS A 128 -6.44 17.35 -12.21
CA HIS A 128 -6.49 16.80 -10.84
C HIS A 128 -6.60 15.28 -10.78
N HIS A 129 -6.73 14.63 -11.92
CA HIS A 129 -6.83 13.17 -12.01
C HIS A 129 -5.46 12.59 -12.36
N HIS A 130 -4.84 11.91 -11.40
CA HIS A 130 -3.46 11.44 -11.47
C HIS A 130 -3.31 9.94 -11.76
N ALA A 131 -4.42 9.26 -12.05
CA ALA A 131 -4.45 7.87 -12.53
C ALA A 131 -5.39 7.72 -13.72
N ALA A 132 -5.37 6.58 -14.41
CA ALA A 132 -6.27 6.32 -15.53
C ALA A 132 -7.73 6.16 -15.10
N LEU A 133 -7.96 5.66 -13.88
CA LEU A 133 -9.28 5.45 -13.29
C LEU A 133 -9.38 6.18 -11.95
N MET A 134 -10.52 6.84 -11.76
CA MET A 134 -10.97 7.47 -10.52
C MET A 134 -12.02 6.59 -9.86
N LEU A 135 -11.90 6.35 -8.54
CA LEU A 135 -12.92 5.61 -7.78
C LEU A 135 -13.30 6.38 -6.52
N PRO A 136 -14.51 6.95 -6.45
CA PRO A 136 -15.12 7.34 -5.18
C PRO A 136 -15.33 6.09 -4.33
N ILE A 137 -14.80 6.06 -3.10
CA ILE A 137 -14.92 4.89 -2.23
C ILE A 137 -15.93 5.11 -1.11
N ALA A 138 -16.70 4.07 -0.81
CA ALA A 138 -17.62 4.00 0.31
C ALA A 138 -17.02 3.20 1.49
N SER A 139 -16.02 2.36 1.23
CA SER A 139 -15.35 1.56 2.27
C SER A 139 -13.90 1.27 1.95
N VAL A 140 -13.12 1.06 3.00
CA VAL A 140 -11.74 0.59 2.96
C VAL A 140 -11.51 -0.41 4.10
N SER A 141 -10.76 -1.47 3.84
CA SER A 141 -10.34 -2.43 4.85
C SER A 141 -8.95 -2.99 4.53
N ALA A 142 -8.25 -3.49 5.53
CA ALA A 142 -7.02 -4.21 5.28
C ALA A 142 -7.31 -5.47 4.46
N ALA A 143 -6.59 -5.68 3.35
CA ALA A 143 -6.57 -6.95 2.63
C ALA A 143 -5.71 -7.99 3.36
N PHE A 144 -4.84 -7.50 4.24
CA PHE A 144 -3.88 -8.28 4.99
C PHE A 144 -4.31 -8.39 6.46
N ASP A 145 -4.28 -9.60 7.00
CA ASP A 145 -4.49 -9.84 8.41
C ASP A 145 -3.21 -9.46 9.20
N PRO A 146 -3.21 -8.33 9.94
CA PRO A 146 -2.02 -7.90 10.68
C PRO A 146 -1.59 -8.92 11.75
N THR A 147 -2.48 -9.84 12.16
CA THR A 147 -2.12 -10.91 13.11
C THR A 147 -1.19 -11.95 12.51
N LYS A 148 -1.13 -12.04 11.18
CA LYS A 148 -0.21 -12.93 10.45
C LYS A 148 1.13 -12.27 10.13
N SER A 149 1.28 -10.96 10.31
CA SER A 149 2.49 -10.20 9.94
C SER A 149 3.65 -10.37 10.91
N HIS A 150 3.43 -10.93 12.10
CA HIS A 150 4.47 -11.20 13.08
C HIS A 150 5.30 -12.48 12.78
N GLY A 151 5.11 -13.09 11.61
CA GLY A 151 5.75 -14.38 11.27
C GLY A 151 7.27 -14.32 11.14
N THR A 152 7.83 -13.20 10.64
CA THR A 152 9.26 -12.99 10.48
C THR A 152 9.72 -11.67 11.11
N SER A 153 11.01 -11.56 11.44
CA SER A 153 11.58 -10.29 11.92
C SER A 153 11.42 -9.16 10.88
N MET A 154 11.57 -9.48 9.61
CA MET A 154 11.40 -8.50 8.51
C MET A 154 9.96 -7.97 8.46
N THR A 155 8.95 -8.84 8.51
CA THR A 155 7.54 -8.43 8.47
C THR A 155 7.15 -7.62 9.71
N THR A 156 7.75 -7.90 10.87
CA THR A 156 7.61 -7.08 12.08
C THR A 156 8.13 -5.65 11.86
N VAL A 157 9.33 -5.50 11.27
CA VAL A 157 9.91 -4.19 10.96
C VAL A 157 9.04 -3.44 9.94
N GLN A 158 8.63 -4.10 8.86
CA GLN A 158 7.75 -3.51 7.85
C GLN A 158 6.42 -3.05 8.47
N GLY A 159 5.76 -3.90 9.24
CA GLY A 159 4.49 -3.58 9.92
C GLY A 159 4.60 -2.38 10.85
N PHE A 160 5.69 -2.27 11.60
CA PHE A 160 5.96 -1.11 12.45
C PHE A 160 6.06 0.19 11.63
N TYR A 161 6.87 0.21 10.57
CA TYR A 161 7.04 1.41 9.75
C TYR A 161 5.76 1.80 8.99
N LEU A 162 4.94 0.82 8.58
CA LEU A 162 3.62 1.09 8.01
C LEU A 162 2.68 1.74 9.03
N ALA A 163 2.71 1.30 10.29
CA ALA A 163 1.96 1.95 11.37
C ALA A 163 2.45 3.38 11.65
N LEU A 164 3.78 3.63 11.55
CA LEU A 164 4.33 5.00 11.62
C LEU A 164 3.83 5.88 10.47
N SER A 165 3.79 5.35 9.24
CA SER A 165 3.25 6.04 8.07
C SER A 165 1.81 6.51 8.29
N ALA A 166 1.04 5.72 9.02
CA ALA A 166 -0.33 6.03 9.40
C ALA A 166 -0.45 7.02 10.57
N GLY A 167 0.64 7.35 11.26
CA GLY A 167 0.59 8.08 12.54
C GLY A 167 -0.13 7.30 13.65
N ASN A 168 -0.26 5.96 13.48
CA ASN A 168 -1.01 5.10 14.39
C ASN A 168 -0.08 4.51 15.46
N GLY A 169 0.10 5.25 16.56
CA GLY A 169 0.95 4.83 17.67
C GLY A 169 0.47 3.56 18.36
N GLU A 170 -0.83 3.34 18.46
CA GLU A 170 -1.42 2.15 19.09
C GLU A 170 -1.11 0.88 18.29
N GLU A 171 -1.12 0.98 16.98
CA GLU A 171 -0.75 -0.15 16.12
C GLU A 171 0.77 -0.37 16.14
N ALA A 172 1.56 0.70 16.02
CA ALA A 172 3.00 0.61 15.98
C ALA A 172 3.59 -0.08 17.23
N VAL A 173 3.07 0.23 18.43
CA VAL A 173 3.61 -0.38 19.68
C VAL A 173 3.35 -1.89 19.77
N LYS A 174 2.42 -2.45 19.02
CA LYS A 174 2.20 -3.90 19.00
C LYS A 174 3.44 -4.65 18.49
N PHE A 175 4.23 -4.01 17.64
CA PHE A 175 5.47 -4.55 17.08
C PHE A 175 6.70 -4.33 17.98
N VAL A 176 6.57 -3.59 19.08
CA VAL A 176 7.66 -3.25 20.01
C VAL A 176 7.63 -4.17 21.23
N VAL A 177 8.77 -4.44 21.84
CA VAL A 177 8.84 -5.19 23.10
C VAL A 177 8.01 -4.51 24.20
N PRO A 178 7.32 -5.30 25.07
CA PRO A 178 6.35 -4.75 26.03
C PRO A 178 6.90 -3.63 26.92
N GLU A 179 8.16 -3.72 27.33
CA GLU A 179 8.81 -2.80 28.26
C GLU A 179 8.94 -1.37 27.70
N LYS A 180 8.90 -1.21 26.37
CA LYS A 180 9.08 0.08 25.68
C LYS A 180 7.77 0.70 25.16
N ARG A 181 6.63 0.04 25.40
CA ARG A 181 5.32 0.48 24.86
C ARG A 181 4.70 1.65 25.60
N THR A 182 5.00 1.79 26.89
CA THR A 182 4.32 2.73 27.80
C THR A 182 5.08 4.03 27.99
N SER A 183 6.39 4.05 27.75
CA SER A 183 7.23 5.22 27.94
C SER A 183 8.37 5.29 26.93
N GLY A 184 8.96 6.48 26.77
CA GLY A 184 10.06 6.72 25.84
C GLY A 184 9.61 6.90 24.40
N PRO A 185 10.57 6.99 23.45
CA PRO A 185 10.30 7.34 22.06
C PRO A 185 9.50 6.29 21.27
N LEU A 186 9.46 5.05 21.75
CA LEU A 186 8.69 3.96 21.14
C LEU A 186 7.32 3.75 21.79
N SER A 187 6.89 4.63 22.68
CA SER A 187 5.54 4.56 23.27
C SER A 187 4.47 5.03 22.28
N ALA A 188 3.25 4.53 22.44
CA ALA A 188 2.11 4.89 21.58
C ALA A 188 1.88 6.40 21.49
N ILE A 189 1.97 7.09 22.63
CA ILE A 189 1.78 8.55 22.71
C ILE A 189 2.89 9.29 21.97
N ALA A 190 4.15 8.92 22.15
CA ALA A 190 5.28 9.57 21.50
C ALA A 190 5.23 9.39 19.98
N ILE A 191 4.94 8.17 19.52
CA ILE A 191 4.77 7.85 18.12
C ILE A 191 3.62 8.65 17.51
N ARG A 192 2.44 8.63 18.13
CA ARG A 192 1.29 9.40 17.65
C ARG A 192 1.61 10.88 17.54
N ASN A 193 2.16 11.47 18.59
CA ASN A 193 2.45 12.91 18.63
C ASN A 193 3.43 13.36 17.55
N PHE A 194 4.40 12.53 17.19
CA PHE A 194 5.35 12.86 16.14
C PHE A 194 4.80 12.60 14.75
N TYR A 195 4.37 11.35 14.47
CA TYR A 195 4.06 10.91 13.12
C TYR A 195 2.69 11.39 12.59
N SER A 196 1.72 11.68 13.48
CA SER A 196 0.44 12.26 13.04
C SER A 196 0.53 13.76 12.71
N ASN A 197 1.59 14.45 13.11
CA ASN A 197 1.81 15.87 12.84
C ASN A 197 2.73 16.15 11.64
N LEU A 198 3.16 15.13 10.92
CA LEU A 198 3.95 15.31 9.70
C LEU A 198 3.14 15.98 8.60
N VAL A 199 3.78 16.86 7.83
CA VAL A 199 3.17 17.50 6.64
C VAL A 199 2.92 16.43 5.57
N GLU A 200 3.95 15.60 5.30
CA GLU A 200 3.81 14.38 4.52
C GLU A 200 4.09 13.18 5.44
N PRO A 201 3.21 12.17 5.44
CA PRO A 201 3.42 10.95 6.20
C PRO A 201 4.76 10.29 5.88
N LEU A 202 5.29 9.54 6.84
CA LEU A 202 6.46 8.71 6.59
C LEU A 202 6.14 7.72 5.46
N THR A 203 7.03 7.68 4.47
CA THR A 203 7.00 6.70 3.39
C THR A 203 8.17 5.75 3.56
N LEU A 204 7.88 4.46 3.78
CA LEU A 204 8.87 3.41 3.82
C LEU A 204 9.41 3.17 2.40
N ILE A 205 10.74 3.24 2.23
CA ILE A 205 11.40 3.03 0.93
C ILE A 205 11.88 1.59 0.83
N ASP A 206 12.60 1.12 1.87
CA ASP A 206 13.28 -0.16 1.82
C ASP A 206 13.54 -0.72 3.23
N VAL A 207 13.51 -2.05 3.34
CA VAL A 207 13.93 -2.81 4.52
C VAL A 207 14.88 -3.91 4.08
N ALA A 208 16.16 -3.78 4.38
CA ALA A 208 17.19 -4.74 4.02
C ALA A 208 17.83 -5.39 5.26
N PRO A 209 17.98 -6.72 5.30
CA PRO A 209 18.66 -7.38 6.41
C PRO A 209 20.14 -7.02 6.40
N THR A 210 20.69 -6.68 7.58
CA THR A 210 22.14 -6.52 7.81
C THR A 210 22.72 -7.69 8.59
N ARG A 211 21.88 -8.28 9.45
CA ARG A 211 22.14 -9.52 10.23
C ARG A 211 20.84 -10.30 10.41
N SER A 212 20.88 -11.42 11.10
CA SER A 212 19.71 -12.28 11.34
C SER A 212 18.56 -11.58 12.09
N ASP A 213 18.88 -10.59 12.91
CA ASP A 213 17.98 -9.87 13.80
C ASP A 213 18.09 -8.34 13.67
N GLU A 214 18.83 -7.85 12.67
CA GLU A 214 19.05 -6.42 12.44
C GLU A 214 18.75 -6.05 10.98
N TYR A 215 18.03 -4.96 10.79
CA TYR A 215 17.56 -4.46 9.50
C TYR A 215 17.94 -3.00 9.32
N ARG A 216 18.42 -2.67 8.14
CA ARG A 216 18.55 -1.30 7.66
C ARG A 216 17.23 -0.87 7.03
N VAL A 217 16.69 0.24 7.50
CA VAL A 217 15.42 0.79 7.02
C VAL A 217 15.66 2.16 6.45
N ARG A 218 15.17 2.41 5.23
CA ARG A 218 15.19 3.73 4.60
C ARG A 218 13.76 4.25 4.44
N TYR A 219 13.56 5.52 4.73
CA TYR A 219 12.25 6.16 4.71
C TYR A 219 12.37 7.66 4.43
N THR A 220 11.27 8.28 3.98
CA THR A 220 11.17 9.73 3.83
C THR A 220 9.93 10.25 4.53
N TYR A 221 9.96 11.53 4.94
CA TYR A 221 8.81 12.26 5.46
C TYR A 221 9.04 13.76 5.33
N VAL A 222 8.00 14.58 5.53
CA VAL A 222 8.13 16.04 5.61
C VAL A 222 7.66 16.50 6.97
N ALA A 223 8.60 17.11 7.72
CA ALA A 223 8.32 17.67 9.03
C ALA A 223 7.95 19.16 8.93
N PRO A 224 7.04 19.69 9.76
CA PRO A 224 6.57 21.09 9.68
C PRO A 224 7.68 22.13 9.76
N SER A 225 8.73 21.87 10.55
CA SER A 225 9.81 22.84 10.82
C SER A 225 11.14 22.50 10.15
N ARG A 226 11.26 21.35 9.48
CA ARG A 226 12.54 20.86 8.95
C ARG A 226 12.50 20.50 7.46
N GLY A 227 11.32 20.55 6.84
CA GLY A 227 11.15 20.16 5.45
C GLY A 227 11.27 18.64 5.23
N ARG A 228 11.74 18.26 4.04
CA ARG A 228 11.89 16.86 3.64
C ARG A 228 13.09 16.22 4.35
N CYS A 229 12.84 15.09 4.96
CA CYS A 229 13.82 14.27 5.66
C CYS A 229 13.94 12.92 4.97
N ASP A 230 15.15 12.59 4.53
CA ASP A 230 15.51 11.26 4.01
C ASP A 230 16.23 10.52 5.14
N GLY A 231 15.55 9.58 5.77
CA GLY A 231 15.99 8.90 6.97
C GLY A 231 16.54 7.49 6.71
N GLU A 232 17.52 7.12 7.52
CA GLU A 232 18.03 5.76 7.61
C GLU A 232 18.17 5.34 9.07
N ALA A 233 17.74 4.12 9.40
CA ALA A 233 17.84 3.56 10.74
C ALA A 233 18.27 2.10 10.73
N LEU A 234 18.95 1.66 11.79
CA LEU A 234 19.12 0.24 12.12
C LEU A 234 18.06 -0.15 13.15
N VAL A 235 17.32 -1.20 12.83
CA VAL A 235 16.27 -1.76 13.65
C VAL A 235 16.66 -3.16 14.09
N ARG A 236 16.70 -3.39 15.40
CA ARG A 236 16.92 -4.72 15.97
C ARG A 236 15.62 -5.32 16.44
N THR A 237 15.49 -6.62 16.17
CA THR A 237 14.37 -7.44 16.62
C THR A 237 14.87 -8.49 17.64
N THR A 238 13.96 -8.95 18.48
CA THR A 238 14.17 -10.05 19.42
C THR A 238 12.94 -10.93 19.47
N LYS A 239 13.10 -12.18 19.92
CA LYS A 239 11.96 -13.08 20.15
C LYS A 239 11.48 -12.99 21.60
N VAL A 240 10.19 -12.67 21.76
CA VAL A 240 9.49 -12.67 23.05
C VAL A 240 8.24 -13.53 22.91
N ASN A 241 8.13 -14.61 23.67
CA ASN A 241 7.00 -15.55 23.63
C ASN A 241 6.68 -16.07 22.21
N GLY A 242 7.71 -16.32 21.40
CA GLY A 242 7.56 -16.80 20.03
C GLY A 242 7.31 -15.72 18.98
N LEU A 243 7.04 -14.49 19.37
CA LEU A 243 6.82 -13.34 18.47
C LEU A 243 8.14 -12.61 18.20
N ASN A 244 8.37 -12.21 16.96
CA ASN A 244 9.44 -11.28 16.62
C ASN A 244 8.99 -9.86 16.97
N LEU A 245 9.69 -9.17 17.85
CA LEU A 245 9.37 -7.80 18.28
C LEU A 245 10.58 -6.89 18.12
N ILE A 246 10.35 -5.61 17.91
CA ILE A 246 11.39 -4.58 17.84
C ILE A 246 11.90 -4.29 19.25
N ASP A 247 13.20 -4.52 19.43
CA ASP A 247 13.90 -4.16 20.67
C ASP A 247 14.46 -2.74 20.59
N SER A 248 15.11 -2.36 19.49
CA SER A 248 15.73 -1.04 19.40
C SER A 248 15.74 -0.50 17.98
N ILE A 249 15.71 0.84 17.90
CA ILE A 249 15.86 1.60 16.65
C ILE A 249 16.96 2.64 16.87
N LYS A 250 17.98 2.59 16.03
CA LYS A 250 19.08 3.55 16.01
C LYS A 250 19.03 4.33 14.70
N ALA A 251 18.68 5.61 14.77
CA ALA A 251 18.78 6.49 13.62
C ALA A 251 20.26 6.64 13.20
N ILE A 252 20.52 6.54 11.90
CA ILE A 252 21.84 6.71 11.28
C ILE A 252 21.88 8.08 10.62
N SER A 253 20.83 8.41 9.87
CA SER A 253 20.67 9.68 9.19
C SER A 253 19.21 10.13 9.22
N GLY A 254 18.98 11.39 8.86
CA GLY A 254 17.66 12.03 8.85
C GLY A 254 17.70 13.36 9.59
N CYS A 255 16.58 14.07 9.63
CA CYS A 255 16.49 15.30 10.39
C CYS A 255 16.40 15.01 11.89
#